data_1d6f0e9082cc30287d9bd2437e3837cf
#
_entry.id   1d6f0e9082cc30287d9bd2437e3837cf
#
_cell.length_a   1.000
_cell.length_b   1.000
_cell.length_c   1.000
_cell.angle_alpha   90.00
_cell.angle_beta   90.00
_cell.angle_gamma   90.00
#
_symmetry.space_group_name_H-M   'P 1'
#
loop_
_entity.id
_entity.type
_entity.pdbx_description
1 polymer ?
#
loop_
_entity_poly.entity_id
_entity_poly.type
_entity_poly.pdbx_seq_one_letter_code
_entity_poly.pdbx_strand_id
1 'polypeptide(L)'
;MRRRKTALFFLVLGICLIALAIALNVGWILLNLREVALLVFGIVFFALIITGLTLNTIFLVREIRRNEQHDAFLNAVTHELKTPIASIKLYLETLKTRDVSEAKRREFYDVMIDDSNRLLNTVEQVLQASRTREKNRQLNTSQIELGKLLGECIKIVKTRYKLSDAVIKFTEPAEPLIISGDAAELQIAFTNLLDNAIKYSADEPKITVKIRNTNEKHIEIFFKDNGIGLEQNEVKRIFKRFYRVPGLSTQEKKGTGLGLPIVKSIIKKHKGRIRAESKGEGKGSVFIVQLPKP
;
A
#
# COMPACT_ATOMS: atom_id res chain seq x y z
N MET A 1 -1.78 23.67 6.49
CA MET A 1 -1.29 24.87 5.76
C MET A 1 0.04 25.42 6.29
N ARG A 2 0.26 25.51 7.59
CA ARG A 2 1.49 26.09 8.20
C ARG A 2 2.77 25.30 7.82
N ARG A 3 2.75 23.96 7.88
CA ARG A 3 3.89 23.07 7.54
C ARG A 3 4.32 23.11 6.07
N ARG A 4 3.38 23.26 5.11
CA ARG A 4 3.71 23.45 3.70
C ARG A 4 4.46 24.75 3.43
N LYS A 5 4.09 25.82 4.10
CA LYS A 5 4.77 27.12 4.02
C LYS A 5 6.20 27.05 4.57
N THR A 6 6.40 26.30 5.67
CA THR A 6 7.74 26.08 6.24
C THR A 6 8.63 25.25 5.31
N ALA A 7 8.10 24.19 4.67
CA ALA A 7 8.84 23.40 3.69
C ALA A 7 9.25 24.21 2.45
N LEU A 8 8.33 25.02 1.93
CA LEU A 8 8.59 25.93 0.83
C LEU A 8 9.66 26.97 1.18
N PHE A 9 9.60 27.52 2.39
CA PHE A 9 10.60 28.44 2.91
C PHE A 9 12.00 27.83 2.93
N PHE A 10 12.16 26.61 3.46
CA PHE A 10 13.47 25.94 3.49
C PHE A 10 13.98 25.57 2.10
N LEU A 11 13.08 25.21 1.18
CA LEU A 11 13.45 24.93 -0.21
C LEU A 11 13.95 26.20 -0.92
N VAL A 12 13.22 27.32 -0.77
CA VAL A 12 13.63 28.62 -1.33
C VAL A 12 14.93 29.10 -0.70
N LEU A 13 15.05 28.98 0.63
CA LEU A 13 16.29 29.30 1.35
C LEU A 13 17.48 28.49 0.83
N GLY A 14 17.30 27.18 0.64
CA GLY A 14 18.34 26.30 0.07
C GLY A 14 18.78 26.75 -1.33
N ILE A 15 17.82 27.08 -2.22
CA ILE A 15 18.11 27.59 -3.56
C ILE A 15 18.87 28.92 -3.48
N CYS A 16 18.45 29.84 -2.63
CA CYS A 16 19.13 31.13 -2.43
C CYS A 16 20.54 30.94 -1.91
N LEU A 17 20.77 30.04 -0.95
CA LEU A 17 22.10 29.73 -0.43
C LEU A 17 23.02 29.11 -1.49
N ILE A 18 22.50 28.22 -2.34
CA ILE A 18 23.25 27.65 -3.47
C ILE A 18 23.61 28.76 -4.47
N ALA A 19 22.68 29.63 -4.84
CA ALA A 19 22.94 30.75 -5.74
C ALA A 19 23.99 31.71 -5.18
N LEU A 20 23.91 32.03 -3.88
CA LEU A 20 24.91 32.84 -3.18
C LEU A 20 26.30 32.17 -3.16
N ALA A 21 26.37 30.88 -2.87
CA ALA A 21 27.61 30.13 -2.87
C ALA A 21 28.27 30.11 -4.26
N ILE A 22 27.48 29.97 -5.34
CA ILE A 22 27.98 30.06 -6.72
C ILE A 22 28.53 31.48 -7.02
N ALA A 23 27.79 32.52 -6.67
CA ALA A 23 28.19 33.90 -6.89
C ALA A 23 29.48 34.24 -6.15
N LEU A 24 29.62 33.84 -4.89
CA LEU A 24 30.84 34.00 -4.09
C LEU A 24 32.01 33.22 -4.68
N ASN A 25 31.77 32.00 -5.18
CA ASN A 25 32.81 31.21 -5.84
C ASN A 25 33.35 31.90 -7.11
N VAL A 26 32.43 32.36 -7.98
CA VAL A 26 32.83 33.09 -9.21
C VAL A 26 33.62 34.36 -8.86
N GLY A 27 33.15 35.14 -7.88
CA GLY A 27 33.84 36.35 -7.42
C GLY A 27 35.25 36.03 -6.88
N TRP A 28 35.37 34.96 -6.08
CA TRP A 28 36.66 34.52 -5.54
C TRP A 28 37.64 34.04 -6.63
N ILE A 29 37.16 33.29 -7.64
CA ILE A 29 37.94 32.87 -8.79
C ILE A 29 38.46 34.09 -9.57
N LEU A 30 37.61 35.09 -9.84
CA LEU A 30 38.01 36.30 -10.57
C LEU A 30 39.07 37.13 -9.82
N LEU A 31 39.00 37.18 -8.48
CA LEU A 31 39.96 37.89 -7.65
C LEU A 31 41.34 37.19 -7.52
N ASN A 32 41.33 35.85 -7.57
CA ASN A 32 42.51 35.01 -7.29
C ASN A 32 43.07 34.27 -8.51
N LEU A 33 42.83 34.75 -9.72
CA LEU A 33 43.27 34.12 -10.98
C LEU A 33 44.77 33.85 -11.08
N ARG A 34 45.62 34.49 -10.25
CA ARG A 34 47.07 34.34 -10.26
C ARG A 34 47.61 33.22 -9.33
N GLU A 35 46.78 32.68 -8.41
CA GLU A 35 47.23 31.71 -7.42
C GLU A 35 46.47 30.37 -7.57
N VAL A 36 47.00 29.48 -8.38
CA VAL A 36 46.38 28.20 -8.76
C VAL A 36 46.01 27.33 -7.55
N ALA A 37 46.84 27.33 -6.49
CA ALA A 37 46.58 26.53 -5.30
C ALA A 37 45.36 27.02 -4.53
N LEU A 38 45.23 28.33 -4.32
CA LEU A 38 44.07 28.94 -3.66
C LEU A 38 42.79 28.78 -4.49
N LEU A 39 42.89 28.82 -5.82
CA LEU A 39 41.81 28.58 -6.75
C LEU A 39 41.29 27.13 -6.60
N VAL A 40 42.18 26.14 -6.58
CA VAL A 40 41.82 24.72 -6.40
C VAL A 40 41.15 24.51 -5.04
N PHE A 41 41.72 25.04 -3.96
CA PHE A 41 41.11 24.96 -2.62
C PHE A 41 39.74 25.61 -2.59
N GLY A 42 39.54 26.75 -3.21
CA GLY A 42 38.22 27.39 -3.29
C GLY A 42 37.20 26.55 -4.03
N ILE A 43 37.55 26.01 -5.20
CA ILE A 43 36.66 25.14 -5.97
C ILE A 43 36.22 23.92 -5.15
N VAL A 44 37.18 23.24 -4.48
CA VAL A 44 36.89 22.07 -3.65
C VAL A 44 35.98 22.45 -2.47
N PHE A 45 36.26 23.55 -1.78
CA PHE A 45 35.47 24.03 -0.66
C PHE A 45 34.04 24.33 -1.06
N PHE A 46 33.81 25.06 -2.15
CA PHE A 46 32.47 25.36 -2.63
C PHE A 46 31.75 24.13 -3.18
N ALA A 47 32.44 23.18 -3.82
CA ALA A 47 31.88 21.91 -4.20
C ALA A 47 31.37 21.09 -2.99
N LEU A 48 32.11 21.10 -1.87
CA LEU A 48 31.68 20.48 -0.63
C LEU A 48 30.43 21.16 -0.04
N ILE A 49 30.38 22.49 -0.03
CA ILE A 49 29.20 23.26 0.44
C ILE A 49 27.99 22.92 -0.42
N ILE A 50 28.09 22.97 -1.75
CA ILE A 50 26.98 22.67 -2.67
C ILE A 50 26.51 21.23 -2.47
N THR A 51 27.43 20.29 -2.33
CA THR A 51 27.10 18.88 -2.07
C THR A 51 26.36 18.73 -0.74
N GLY A 52 26.86 19.36 0.33
CA GLY A 52 26.23 19.35 1.64
C GLY A 52 24.82 19.93 1.62
N LEU A 53 24.62 21.08 0.97
CA LEU A 53 23.30 21.71 0.83
C LEU A 53 22.36 20.86 0.01
N THR A 54 22.83 20.23 -1.06
CA THR A 54 22.03 19.33 -1.90
C THR A 54 21.58 18.10 -1.12
N LEU A 55 22.50 17.46 -0.38
CA LEU A 55 22.19 16.32 0.48
C LEU A 55 21.19 16.69 1.58
N ASN A 56 21.39 17.86 2.22
CA ASN A 56 20.46 18.37 3.23
C ASN A 56 19.05 18.60 2.66
N THR A 57 18.97 19.21 1.47
CA THR A 57 17.68 19.45 0.79
C THR A 57 16.98 18.13 0.45
N ILE A 58 17.73 17.15 -0.08
CA ILE A 58 17.18 15.80 -0.36
C ILE A 58 16.67 15.14 0.92
N PHE A 59 17.45 15.23 2.02
CA PHE A 59 17.04 14.70 3.32
C PHE A 59 15.76 15.37 3.83
N LEU A 60 15.70 16.69 3.78
CA LEU A 60 14.54 17.48 4.23
C LEU A 60 13.27 17.14 3.43
N VAL A 61 13.38 17.06 2.10
CA VAL A 61 12.25 16.67 1.24
C VAL A 61 11.76 15.25 1.54
N ARG A 62 12.69 14.32 1.81
CA ARG A 62 12.31 12.95 2.21
C ARG A 62 11.62 12.93 3.55
N GLU A 63 12.10 13.72 4.54
CA GLU A 63 11.50 13.79 5.87
C GLU A 63 10.10 14.40 5.82
N ILE A 64 9.90 15.49 5.08
CA ILE A 64 8.60 16.10 4.88
C ILE A 64 7.61 15.10 4.26
N ARG A 65 8.01 14.42 3.19
CA ARG A 65 7.17 13.39 2.56
C ARG A 65 6.83 12.24 3.52
N ARG A 66 7.76 11.87 4.38
CA ARG A 66 7.54 10.83 5.40
C ARG A 66 6.51 11.29 6.44
N ASN A 67 6.59 12.54 6.88
CA ASN A 67 5.65 13.13 7.83
C ASN A 67 4.25 13.31 7.21
N GLU A 68 4.16 13.80 5.96
CA GLU A 68 2.88 13.88 5.24
C GLU A 68 2.21 12.50 5.10
N GLN A 69 2.99 11.45 4.82
CA GLN A 69 2.46 10.09 4.78
C GLN A 69 2.00 9.59 6.14
N HIS A 70 2.66 10.01 7.22
CA HIS A 70 2.26 9.64 8.58
C HIS A 70 0.97 10.36 8.99
N ASP A 71 0.86 11.66 8.70
CA ASP A 71 -0.35 12.44 8.98
C ASP A 71 -1.55 11.89 8.16
N ALA A 72 -1.34 11.57 6.88
CA ALA A 72 -2.36 10.94 6.04
C ALA A 72 -2.81 9.58 6.59
N PHE A 73 -1.88 8.80 7.16
CA PHE A 73 -2.20 7.54 7.83
C PHE A 73 -3.11 7.74 9.04
N LEU A 74 -2.72 8.61 9.96
CA LEU A 74 -3.50 8.86 11.17
C LEU A 74 -4.90 9.36 10.82
N ASN A 75 -5.01 10.24 9.83
CA ASN A 75 -6.29 10.76 9.37
C ASN A 75 -7.16 9.66 8.73
N ALA A 76 -6.58 8.81 7.87
CA ALA A 76 -7.31 7.73 7.23
C ALA A 76 -7.80 6.68 8.24
N VAL A 77 -6.92 6.24 9.16
CA VAL A 77 -7.29 5.28 10.22
C VAL A 77 -8.36 5.86 11.13
N THR A 78 -8.19 7.11 11.58
CA THR A 78 -9.18 7.78 12.43
C THR A 78 -10.54 7.86 11.76
N HIS A 79 -10.58 8.19 10.47
CA HIS A 79 -11.82 8.26 9.71
C HIS A 79 -12.49 6.87 9.55
N GLU A 80 -11.69 5.84 9.22
CA GLU A 80 -12.19 4.47 9.04
C GLU A 80 -12.65 3.82 10.36
N LEU A 81 -12.14 4.27 11.51
CA LEU A 81 -12.61 3.85 12.83
C LEU A 81 -13.83 4.64 13.29
N LYS A 82 -13.87 5.97 13.04
CA LYS A 82 -14.95 6.84 13.52
C LYS A 82 -16.31 6.49 12.91
N THR A 83 -16.33 6.11 11.63
CA THR A 83 -17.59 5.81 10.90
C THR A 83 -18.35 4.63 11.51
N PRO A 84 -17.78 3.42 11.67
CA PRO A 84 -18.50 2.30 12.27
C PRO A 84 -18.81 2.53 13.76
N ILE A 85 -17.94 3.22 14.51
CA ILE A 85 -18.25 3.59 15.91
C ILE A 85 -19.49 4.49 15.98
N ALA A 86 -19.58 5.50 15.12
CA ALA A 86 -20.74 6.39 15.07
C ALA A 86 -22.01 5.64 14.65
N SER A 87 -21.93 4.71 13.73
CA SER A 87 -23.06 3.87 13.30
C SER A 87 -23.53 2.98 14.43
N ILE A 88 -22.64 2.22 15.08
CA ILE A 88 -22.99 1.37 16.23
C ILE A 88 -23.63 2.22 17.34
N LYS A 89 -23.06 3.36 17.66
CA LYS A 89 -23.60 4.27 18.67
C LYS A 89 -25.00 4.73 18.32
N LEU A 90 -25.24 5.14 17.07
CA LEU A 90 -26.56 5.59 16.59
C LEU A 90 -27.62 4.49 16.73
N TYR A 91 -27.31 3.25 16.34
CA TYR A 91 -28.26 2.14 16.48
C TYR A 91 -28.54 1.77 17.94
N LEU A 92 -27.53 1.81 18.80
CA LEU A 92 -27.70 1.61 20.24
C LEU A 92 -28.55 2.71 20.88
N GLU A 93 -28.32 3.99 20.53
CA GLU A 93 -29.13 5.11 21.01
C GLU A 93 -30.58 5.01 20.51
N THR A 94 -30.77 4.60 19.26
CA THR A 94 -32.11 4.37 18.69
C THR A 94 -32.86 3.25 19.42
N LEU A 95 -32.18 2.12 19.67
CA LEU A 95 -32.76 0.99 20.44
C LEU A 95 -33.07 1.35 21.89
N LYS A 96 -32.32 2.28 22.47
CA LYS A 96 -32.54 2.76 23.85
C LYS A 96 -33.70 3.73 23.96
N THR A 97 -33.92 4.58 22.94
CA THR A 97 -34.86 5.72 23.01
C THR A 97 -36.19 5.48 22.28
N ARG A 98 -36.24 4.48 21.40
CA ARG A 98 -37.41 4.20 20.57
C ARG A 98 -37.83 2.76 20.71
N ASP A 99 -39.13 2.54 20.73
CA ASP A 99 -39.68 1.18 20.56
C ASP A 99 -39.63 0.83 19.07
N VAL A 100 -38.88 -0.24 18.74
CA VAL A 100 -38.69 -0.71 17.37
C VAL A 100 -39.23 -2.14 17.24
N SER A 101 -39.84 -2.43 16.09
CA SER A 101 -40.31 -3.79 15.80
C SER A 101 -39.15 -4.81 15.87
N GLU A 102 -39.48 -6.06 16.21
CA GLU A 102 -38.50 -7.13 16.34
C GLU A 102 -37.72 -7.35 15.05
N ALA A 103 -38.33 -7.20 13.88
CA ALA A 103 -37.64 -7.29 12.59
C ALA A 103 -36.57 -6.20 12.43
N LYS A 104 -36.90 -4.94 12.77
CA LYS A 104 -35.91 -3.82 12.74
C LYS A 104 -34.82 -3.98 13.79
N ARG A 105 -35.13 -4.55 14.95
CA ARG A 105 -34.18 -4.82 16.01
C ARG A 105 -33.12 -5.79 15.54
N ARG A 106 -33.50 -6.86 14.84
CA ARG A 106 -32.57 -7.83 14.24
C ARG A 106 -31.69 -7.18 13.16
N GLU A 107 -32.30 -6.40 12.27
CA GLU A 107 -31.56 -5.65 11.25
C GLU A 107 -30.49 -4.75 11.89
N PHE A 108 -30.81 -4.02 12.97
CA PHE A 108 -29.87 -3.16 13.68
C PHE A 108 -28.72 -3.96 14.32
N TYR A 109 -29.03 -5.14 14.89
CA TYR A 109 -27.98 -6.02 15.42
C TYR A 109 -27.05 -6.51 14.32
N ASP A 110 -27.57 -6.91 13.16
CA ASP A 110 -26.76 -7.36 12.03
C ASP A 110 -25.83 -6.25 11.53
N VAL A 111 -26.33 -5.02 11.39
CA VAL A 111 -25.50 -3.86 11.00
C VAL A 111 -24.41 -3.57 12.05
N MET A 112 -24.74 -3.62 13.35
CA MET A 112 -23.76 -3.38 14.41
C MET A 112 -22.67 -4.46 14.46
N ILE A 113 -23.04 -5.73 14.20
CA ILE A 113 -22.09 -6.85 14.10
C ILE A 113 -21.16 -6.64 12.91
N ASP A 114 -21.69 -6.25 11.75
CA ASP A 114 -20.90 -5.98 10.55
C ASP A 114 -19.94 -4.80 10.76
N ASP A 115 -20.38 -3.72 11.40
CA ASP A 115 -19.55 -2.58 11.75
C ASP A 115 -18.47 -2.94 12.79
N SER A 116 -18.78 -3.81 13.75
CA SER A 116 -17.81 -4.34 14.73
C SER A 116 -16.74 -5.18 14.04
N ASN A 117 -17.13 -6.07 13.14
CA ASN A 117 -16.19 -6.90 12.34
C ASN A 117 -15.29 -6.01 11.47
N ARG A 118 -15.85 -4.93 10.93
CA ARG A 118 -15.10 -3.94 10.16
C ARG A 118 -14.06 -3.20 11.00
N LEU A 119 -14.40 -2.82 12.24
CA LEU A 119 -13.45 -2.22 13.19
C LEU A 119 -12.30 -3.18 13.46
N LEU A 120 -12.60 -4.44 13.76
CA LEU A 120 -11.57 -5.45 14.04
C LEU A 120 -10.62 -5.60 12.84
N ASN A 121 -11.15 -5.73 11.62
CA ASN A 121 -10.35 -5.81 10.40
C ASN A 121 -9.47 -4.56 10.20
N THR A 122 -9.96 -3.36 10.53
CA THR A 122 -9.18 -2.12 10.41
C THR A 122 -8.01 -2.12 11.41
N VAL A 123 -8.27 -2.52 12.66
CA VAL A 123 -7.24 -2.64 13.70
C VAL A 123 -6.17 -3.67 13.29
N GLU A 124 -6.56 -4.82 12.79
CA GLU A 124 -5.64 -5.85 12.30
C GLU A 124 -4.76 -5.34 11.15
N GLN A 125 -5.33 -4.62 10.19
CA GLN A 125 -4.57 -3.99 9.09
C GLN A 125 -3.54 -2.98 9.61
N VAL A 126 -3.89 -2.16 10.61
CA VAL A 126 -2.97 -1.21 11.25
C VAL A 126 -1.84 -1.93 11.96
N LEU A 127 -2.14 -2.96 12.73
CA LEU A 127 -1.13 -3.77 13.42
C LEU A 127 -0.19 -4.46 12.44
N GLN A 128 -0.73 -4.98 11.33
CA GLN A 128 0.07 -5.59 10.28
C GLN A 128 0.95 -4.58 9.54
N ALA A 129 0.42 -3.39 9.22
CA ALA A 129 1.21 -2.31 8.64
C ALA A 129 2.36 -1.87 9.57
N SER A 130 2.15 -1.91 10.89
CA SER A 130 3.19 -1.64 11.90
C SER A 130 4.24 -2.76 11.94
N ARG A 131 3.81 -4.02 12.02
CA ARG A 131 4.70 -5.19 12.03
C ARG A 131 5.57 -5.32 10.78
N THR A 132 5.04 -4.93 9.61
CA THR A 132 5.81 -4.91 8.36
C THR A 132 6.88 -3.81 8.30
N ARG A 133 6.90 -2.87 9.25
CA ARG A 133 7.98 -1.87 9.42
C ARG A 133 9.23 -2.45 10.09
N GLU A 134 9.11 -3.48 10.86
CA GLU A 134 10.24 -4.12 11.53
C GLU A 134 11.10 -4.87 10.49
N LYS A 135 12.15 -4.21 10.04
CA LYS A 135 13.12 -4.76 9.06
C LYS A 135 13.81 -6.04 9.55
N ASN A 136 13.85 -6.27 10.86
CA ASN A 136 14.63 -7.34 11.51
C ASN A 136 13.79 -8.55 11.95
N ARG A 137 12.48 -8.59 11.66
CA ARG A 137 11.69 -9.78 11.99
C ARG A 137 12.12 -10.91 11.04
N GLN A 138 12.73 -11.94 11.62
CA GLN A 138 13.04 -13.18 10.94
C GLN A 138 11.73 -13.82 10.45
N LEU A 139 11.70 -14.21 9.17
CA LEU A 139 10.60 -14.97 8.60
C LEU A 139 10.65 -16.38 9.19
N ASN A 140 9.51 -16.90 9.59
CA ASN A 140 9.37 -18.33 9.92
C ASN A 140 9.28 -19.10 8.60
N THR A 141 10.44 -19.33 8.00
CA THR A 141 10.55 -19.86 6.64
C THR A 141 10.37 -21.38 6.64
N SER A 142 9.41 -21.87 5.89
CA SER A 142 9.15 -23.29 5.65
C SER A 142 8.96 -23.56 4.14
N GLN A 143 8.96 -24.83 3.76
CA GLN A 143 8.53 -25.21 2.42
C GLN A 143 7.00 -25.16 2.33
N ILE A 144 6.49 -24.45 1.33
CA ILE A 144 5.08 -24.17 1.15
C ILE A 144 4.64 -24.63 -0.23
N GLU A 145 3.63 -25.47 -0.28
CA GLU A 145 2.94 -25.82 -1.53
C GLU A 145 1.94 -24.73 -1.88
N LEU A 146 2.22 -24.00 -2.95
CA LEU A 146 1.43 -22.82 -3.34
C LEU A 146 -0.02 -23.16 -3.69
N GLY A 147 -0.29 -24.30 -4.29
CA GLY A 147 -1.65 -24.72 -4.62
C GLY A 147 -2.52 -24.84 -3.39
N LYS A 148 -2.02 -25.53 -2.35
CA LYS A 148 -2.73 -25.70 -1.08
C LYS A 148 -2.95 -24.36 -0.37
N LEU A 149 -1.90 -23.54 -0.24
CA LEU A 149 -2.00 -22.23 0.42
C LEU A 149 -3.04 -21.32 -0.28
N LEU A 150 -3.05 -21.29 -1.61
CA LEU A 150 -4.03 -20.50 -2.36
C LEU A 150 -5.45 -21.06 -2.21
N GLY A 151 -5.61 -22.38 -2.22
CA GLY A 151 -6.90 -23.02 -1.94
C GLY A 151 -7.48 -22.64 -0.57
N GLU A 152 -6.63 -22.63 0.47
CA GLU A 152 -7.01 -22.17 1.81
C GLU A 152 -7.40 -20.69 1.81
N CYS A 153 -6.62 -19.81 1.18
CA CYS A 153 -6.94 -18.38 1.04
C CYS A 153 -8.30 -18.17 0.35
N ILE A 154 -8.57 -18.90 -0.73
CA ILE A 154 -9.82 -18.83 -1.47
C ILE A 154 -10.99 -19.29 -0.60
N LYS A 155 -10.84 -20.38 0.15
CA LYS A 155 -11.85 -20.88 1.08
C LYS A 155 -12.19 -19.85 2.16
N ILE A 156 -11.17 -19.23 2.78
CA ILE A 156 -11.34 -18.17 3.79
C ILE A 156 -12.17 -17.01 3.22
N VAL A 157 -11.80 -16.54 2.03
CA VAL A 157 -12.44 -15.40 1.40
C VAL A 157 -13.87 -15.74 0.95
N LYS A 158 -14.12 -16.91 0.36
CA LYS A 158 -15.47 -17.39 0.01
C LYS A 158 -16.37 -17.43 1.24
N THR A 159 -15.89 -17.96 2.35
CA THR A 159 -16.65 -18.01 3.61
C THR A 159 -16.97 -16.62 4.14
N ARG A 160 -15.97 -15.71 4.14
CA ARG A 160 -16.11 -14.33 4.63
C ARG A 160 -17.18 -13.54 3.87
N TYR A 161 -17.18 -13.66 2.55
CA TYR A 161 -18.10 -12.91 1.67
C TYR A 161 -19.34 -13.72 1.27
N LYS A 162 -19.53 -14.93 1.79
CA LYS A 162 -20.64 -15.85 1.47
C LYS A 162 -20.78 -16.06 -0.06
N LEU A 163 -19.65 -16.25 -0.76
CA LEU A 163 -19.62 -16.37 -2.21
C LEU A 163 -19.90 -17.79 -2.68
N SER A 164 -20.57 -17.88 -3.83
CA SER A 164 -20.73 -19.16 -4.53
C SER A 164 -19.40 -19.63 -5.15
N ASP A 165 -19.30 -20.94 -5.43
CA ASP A 165 -18.08 -21.52 -6.00
C ASP A 165 -17.73 -20.97 -7.39
N ALA A 166 -18.70 -20.47 -8.12
CA ALA A 166 -18.54 -19.93 -9.46
C ALA A 166 -17.78 -18.58 -9.49
N VAL A 167 -17.74 -17.83 -8.38
CA VAL A 167 -17.17 -16.48 -8.32
C VAL A 167 -15.64 -16.49 -8.47
N ILE A 168 -14.96 -17.45 -7.84
CA ILE A 168 -13.50 -17.56 -7.89
C ILE A 168 -13.11 -18.86 -8.59
N LYS A 169 -12.62 -18.71 -9.81
CA LYS A 169 -12.07 -19.82 -10.58
C LYS A 169 -10.59 -19.98 -10.25
N PHE A 170 -10.23 -21.10 -9.67
CA PHE A 170 -8.86 -21.48 -9.39
C PHE A 170 -8.56 -22.81 -10.10
N THR A 171 -7.43 -22.85 -10.81
CA THR A 171 -6.92 -24.07 -11.44
C THR A 171 -5.64 -24.43 -10.72
N GLU A 172 -5.65 -25.52 -10.00
CA GLU A 172 -4.44 -26.06 -9.38
C GLU A 172 -3.43 -26.47 -10.45
N PRO A 173 -2.14 -26.23 -10.20
CA PRO A 173 -1.10 -26.71 -11.10
C PRO A 173 -1.05 -28.24 -11.09
N ALA A 174 -0.74 -28.85 -12.25
CA ALA A 174 -0.65 -30.30 -12.37
C ALA A 174 0.45 -30.91 -11.49
N GLU A 175 1.52 -30.15 -11.23
CA GLU A 175 2.62 -30.53 -10.35
C GLU A 175 2.66 -29.59 -9.12
N PRO A 176 2.99 -30.12 -7.91
CA PRO A 176 3.14 -29.32 -6.74
C PRO A 176 4.25 -28.27 -6.92
N LEU A 177 3.89 -26.97 -6.79
CA LEU A 177 4.84 -25.88 -6.85
C LEU A 177 5.20 -25.45 -5.44
N ILE A 178 6.45 -25.71 -5.07
CA ILE A 178 6.97 -25.44 -3.73
C ILE A 178 7.79 -24.15 -3.76
N ILE A 179 7.63 -23.34 -2.70
CA ILE A 179 8.44 -22.16 -2.43
C ILE A 179 8.95 -22.20 -0.99
N SER A 180 10.00 -21.43 -0.71
CA SER A 180 10.47 -21.21 0.66
C SER A 180 9.93 -19.86 1.17
N GLY A 181 9.19 -19.87 2.29
CA GLY A 181 8.59 -18.64 2.81
C GLY A 181 7.87 -18.83 4.15
N ASP A 182 7.27 -17.74 4.62
CA ASP A 182 6.39 -17.70 5.80
C ASP A 182 4.94 -17.82 5.33
N ALA A 183 4.32 -18.97 5.61
CA ALA A 183 2.96 -19.29 5.16
C ALA A 183 1.93 -18.27 5.67
N ALA A 184 2.06 -17.82 6.93
CA ALA A 184 1.13 -16.87 7.52
C ALA A 184 1.24 -15.49 6.85
N GLU A 185 2.46 -14.99 6.58
CA GLU A 185 2.63 -13.72 5.86
C GLU A 185 2.11 -13.84 4.41
N LEU A 186 2.38 -14.93 3.71
CA LEU A 186 1.89 -15.13 2.34
C LEU A 186 0.36 -15.28 2.29
N GLN A 187 -0.25 -15.96 3.27
CA GLN A 187 -1.71 -16.03 3.41
C GLN A 187 -2.33 -14.65 3.52
N ILE A 188 -1.73 -13.77 4.34
CA ILE A 188 -2.15 -12.37 4.45
C ILE A 188 -2.04 -11.65 3.10
N ALA A 189 -0.95 -11.84 2.37
CA ALA A 189 -0.77 -11.20 1.08
C ALA A 189 -1.82 -11.66 0.06
N PHE A 190 -2.08 -12.95 -0.04
CA PHE A 190 -3.02 -13.51 -1.01
C PHE A 190 -4.46 -13.20 -0.66
N THR A 191 -4.85 -13.25 0.62
CA THR A 191 -6.20 -12.83 1.04
C THR A 191 -6.44 -11.35 0.77
N ASN A 192 -5.46 -10.46 0.99
CA ASN A 192 -5.59 -9.04 0.62
C ASN A 192 -5.77 -8.83 -0.88
N LEU A 193 -5.13 -9.62 -1.75
CA LEU A 193 -5.34 -9.54 -3.20
C LEU A 193 -6.73 -10.02 -3.59
N LEU A 194 -7.21 -11.11 -3.00
CA LEU A 194 -8.56 -11.63 -3.21
C LEU A 194 -9.63 -10.67 -2.70
N ASP A 195 -9.47 -10.11 -1.50
CA ASP A 195 -10.36 -9.10 -0.94
C ASP A 195 -10.46 -7.86 -1.85
N ASN A 196 -9.32 -7.40 -2.40
CA ASN A 196 -9.32 -6.31 -3.37
C ASN A 196 -10.04 -6.70 -4.67
N ALA A 197 -9.80 -7.91 -5.20
CA ALA A 197 -10.46 -8.39 -6.40
C ALA A 197 -11.99 -8.41 -6.23
N ILE A 198 -12.51 -8.85 -5.09
CA ILE A 198 -13.96 -8.84 -4.78
C ILE A 198 -14.46 -7.41 -4.64
N LYS A 199 -13.79 -6.61 -3.81
CA LYS A 199 -14.21 -5.26 -3.46
C LYS A 199 -14.33 -4.33 -4.67
N TYR A 200 -13.41 -4.47 -5.63
CA TYR A 200 -13.35 -3.61 -6.82
C TYR A 200 -13.94 -4.26 -8.07
N SER A 201 -14.48 -5.48 -7.97
CA SER A 201 -15.26 -6.11 -9.03
C SER A 201 -16.56 -5.37 -9.29
N ALA A 202 -17.18 -5.64 -10.45
CA ALA A 202 -18.54 -5.25 -10.80
C ALA A 202 -19.56 -5.99 -9.93
N ASP A 203 -20.85 -5.75 -10.15
CA ASP A 203 -21.96 -6.36 -9.38
C ASP A 203 -21.90 -7.89 -9.36
N GLU A 204 -21.44 -8.51 -10.45
CA GLU A 204 -21.13 -9.93 -10.51
C GLU A 204 -19.62 -10.16 -10.53
N PRO A 205 -18.97 -10.37 -9.37
CA PRO A 205 -17.52 -10.59 -9.32
C PRO A 205 -17.15 -11.90 -10.02
N LYS A 206 -16.16 -11.80 -10.93
CA LYS A 206 -15.56 -12.96 -11.63
C LYS A 206 -14.04 -12.87 -11.46
N ILE A 207 -13.53 -13.70 -10.58
CA ILE A 207 -12.11 -13.70 -10.22
C ILE A 207 -11.46 -14.97 -10.76
N THR A 208 -10.30 -14.83 -11.35
CA THR A 208 -9.49 -15.97 -11.81
C THR A 208 -8.15 -15.94 -11.14
N VAL A 209 -7.80 -17.01 -10.43
CA VAL A 209 -6.49 -17.23 -9.86
C VAL A 209 -5.78 -18.31 -10.67
N LYS A 210 -4.56 -18.02 -11.13
CA LYS A 210 -3.73 -18.98 -11.90
C LYS A 210 -2.30 -18.95 -11.38
N ILE A 211 -1.68 -20.12 -11.32
CA ILE A 211 -0.25 -20.26 -11.07
C ILE A 211 0.41 -20.65 -12.39
N ARG A 212 1.52 -20.00 -12.72
CA ARG A 212 2.34 -20.33 -13.88
C ARG A 212 3.78 -20.54 -13.43
N ASN A 213 4.32 -21.66 -13.81
CA ASN A 213 5.74 -21.89 -13.76
C ASN A 213 6.40 -21.16 -14.94
N THR A 214 7.03 -20.00 -14.68
CA THR A 214 7.50 -19.09 -15.74
C THR A 214 8.88 -19.51 -16.25
N ASN A 215 9.76 -19.95 -15.34
CA ASN A 215 11.10 -20.44 -15.64
C ASN A 215 11.63 -21.28 -14.47
N GLU A 216 12.89 -21.77 -14.57
CA GLU A 216 13.54 -22.57 -13.52
C GLU A 216 13.68 -21.81 -12.18
N LYS A 217 13.66 -20.46 -12.19
CA LYS A 217 13.94 -19.61 -11.02
C LYS A 217 12.72 -18.99 -10.36
N HIS A 218 11.60 -18.88 -11.08
CA HIS A 218 10.46 -18.08 -10.59
C HIS A 218 9.11 -18.73 -10.92
N ILE A 219 8.17 -18.53 -10.01
CA ILE A 219 6.76 -18.84 -10.16
C ILE A 219 5.98 -17.54 -10.19
N GLU A 220 5.00 -17.42 -11.08
CA GLU A 220 4.07 -16.29 -11.13
C GLU A 220 2.66 -16.74 -10.76
N ILE A 221 2.02 -15.92 -9.92
CA ILE A 221 0.63 -16.10 -9.49
C ILE A 221 -0.16 -14.90 -10.00
N PHE A 222 -1.24 -15.17 -10.72
CA PHE A 222 -2.11 -14.18 -11.35
C PHE A 222 -3.43 -14.12 -10.60
N PHE A 223 -3.80 -12.93 -10.13
CA PHE A 223 -5.11 -12.62 -9.57
C PHE A 223 -5.79 -11.66 -10.55
N LYS A 224 -6.72 -12.17 -11.34
CA LYS A 224 -7.45 -11.39 -12.36
C LYS A 224 -8.88 -11.17 -11.88
N ASP A 225 -9.34 -9.94 -11.92
CA ASP A 225 -10.72 -9.51 -11.67
C ASP A 225 -11.38 -8.94 -12.94
N ASN A 226 -12.71 -8.82 -12.91
CA ASN A 226 -13.53 -8.16 -13.91
C ASN A 226 -13.99 -6.77 -13.42
N GLY A 227 -13.24 -6.13 -12.55
CA GLY A 227 -13.64 -4.92 -11.85
C GLY A 227 -13.50 -3.64 -12.65
N ILE A 228 -13.50 -2.55 -11.91
CA ILE A 228 -13.44 -1.17 -12.44
C ILE A 228 -12.17 -0.86 -13.23
N GLY A 229 -11.12 -1.69 -13.13
CA GLY A 229 -9.85 -1.45 -13.80
C GLY A 229 -9.03 -0.31 -13.18
N LEU A 230 -7.92 0.01 -13.83
CA LEU A 230 -6.97 1.03 -13.39
C LEU A 230 -6.45 1.81 -14.59
N GLU A 231 -6.33 3.12 -14.45
CA GLU A 231 -5.57 3.93 -15.38
C GLU A 231 -4.06 3.64 -15.30
N GLN A 232 -3.34 3.84 -16.41
CA GLN A 232 -1.91 3.53 -16.50
C GLN A 232 -1.04 4.32 -15.50
N ASN A 233 -1.42 5.57 -15.21
CA ASN A 233 -0.76 6.44 -14.24
C ASN A 233 -0.96 5.93 -12.79
N GLU A 234 -2.03 5.17 -12.52
CA GLU A 234 -2.41 4.67 -11.19
C GLU A 234 -1.76 3.32 -10.84
N VAL A 235 -1.43 2.50 -11.84
CA VAL A 235 -0.88 1.15 -11.68
C VAL A 235 0.34 1.08 -10.73
N LYS A 236 1.21 2.10 -10.75
CA LYS A 236 2.36 2.17 -9.84
C LYS A 236 2.00 2.82 -8.50
N ARG A 237 0.99 3.69 -8.49
CA ARG A 237 0.62 4.50 -7.32
C ARG A 237 -0.20 3.73 -6.29
N ILE A 238 -1.01 2.75 -6.73
CA ILE A 238 -1.83 1.90 -5.84
C ILE A 238 -1.01 1.12 -4.81
N PHE A 239 0.27 0.92 -5.03
CA PHE A 239 1.19 0.30 -4.06
C PHE A 239 1.81 1.29 -3.07
N LYS A 240 1.50 2.60 -3.18
CA LYS A 240 1.91 3.58 -2.17
C LYS A 240 0.98 3.49 -0.97
N ARG A 241 1.52 3.63 0.23
CA ARG A 241 0.73 3.61 1.46
C ARG A 241 -0.31 4.71 1.45
N PHE A 242 -1.54 4.35 1.87
CA PHE A 242 -2.70 5.26 1.98
C PHE A 242 -3.17 5.86 0.66
N TYR A 243 -2.60 5.39 -0.45
CA TYR A 243 -3.03 5.83 -1.74
C TYR A 243 -4.36 5.18 -2.13
N ARG A 244 -5.27 6.00 -2.57
CA ARG A 244 -6.56 5.60 -3.16
C ARG A 244 -6.70 6.37 -4.46
N VAL A 245 -7.22 5.72 -5.48
CA VAL A 245 -7.48 6.36 -6.77
C VAL A 245 -8.57 7.42 -6.58
N PRO A 246 -8.31 8.70 -6.92
CA PRO A 246 -9.31 9.76 -6.82
C PRO A 246 -10.52 9.44 -7.72
N GLY A 247 -11.72 9.79 -7.29
CA GLY A 247 -12.96 9.54 -8.05
C GLY A 247 -13.57 8.14 -7.86
N LEU A 248 -12.80 7.13 -7.43
CA LEU A 248 -13.31 5.81 -7.09
C LEU A 248 -13.78 5.70 -5.62
N SER A 249 -13.77 6.79 -4.90
CA SER A 249 -14.22 6.88 -3.51
C SER A 249 -15.72 7.11 -3.42
N THR A 250 -16.53 6.28 -4.09
CA THR A 250 -17.94 6.18 -3.73
C THR A 250 -18.03 5.67 -2.29
N GLN A 251 -19.01 6.15 -1.52
CA GLN A 251 -19.20 5.81 -0.09
C GLN A 251 -19.25 4.29 0.15
N GLU A 252 -19.52 3.50 -0.87
CA GLU A 252 -19.65 2.04 -0.82
C GLU A 252 -18.33 1.27 -0.81
N LYS A 253 -17.23 1.81 -1.38
CA LYS A 253 -15.95 1.10 -1.47
C LYS A 253 -14.90 1.62 -0.48
N LYS A 254 -15.27 1.63 0.81
CA LYS A 254 -14.42 2.11 1.93
C LYS A 254 -13.16 1.26 2.13
N GLY A 255 -12.04 1.87 2.55
CA GLY A 255 -10.81 1.13 2.88
C GLY A 255 -9.62 2.00 3.19
N THR A 256 -8.71 1.48 4.00
CA THR A 256 -7.54 2.17 4.57
C THR A 256 -6.43 2.51 3.57
N GLY A 257 -6.43 1.93 2.37
CA GLY A 257 -5.31 2.04 1.42
C GLY A 257 -4.03 1.31 1.91
N LEU A 258 -4.15 0.37 2.85
CA LEU A 258 -3.04 -0.39 3.42
C LEU A 258 -2.84 -1.77 2.78
N GLY A 259 -3.86 -2.39 2.21
CA GLY A 259 -3.80 -3.77 1.72
C GLY A 259 -2.67 -4.00 0.71
N LEU A 260 -2.64 -3.28 -0.41
CA LEU A 260 -1.62 -3.44 -1.44
C LEU A 260 -0.19 -3.08 -0.98
N PRO A 261 0.05 -2.02 -0.20
CA PRO A 261 1.34 -1.79 0.46
C PRO A 261 1.81 -2.94 1.36
N ILE A 262 0.91 -3.57 2.12
CA ILE A 262 1.22 -4.75 2.94
C ILE A 262 1.63 -5.92 2.04
N VAL A 263 0.84 -6.21 1.00
CA VAL A 263 1.19 -7.23 0.01
C VAL A 263 2.58 -6.99 -0.57
N LYS A 264 2.85 -5.78 -1.06
CA LYS A 264 4.16 -5.42 -1.62
C LYS A 264 5.30 -5.63 -0.62
N SER A 265 5.09 -5.30 0.64
CA SER A 265 6.10 -5.49 1.69
C SER A 265 6.36 -6.97 1.96
N ILE A 266 5.31 -7.78 2.09
CA ILE A 266 5.41 -9.22 2.31
C ILE A 266 6.13 -9.89 1.14
N ILE A 267 5.70 -9.64 -0.08
CA ILE A 267 6.30 -10.23 -1.28
C ILE A 267 7.77 -9.83 -1.42
N LYS A 268 8.12 -8.57 -1.08
CA LYS A 268 9.52 -8.12 -1.08
C LYS A 268 10.37 -8.83 -0.02
N LYS A 269 9.84 -9.11 1.17
CA LYS A 269 10.53 -9.90 2.21
C LYS A 269 10.83 -11.33 1.72
N HIS A 270 9.93 -11.90 0.93
CA HIS A 270 10.10 -13.20 0.28
C HIS A 270 10.95 -13.14 -1.00
N LYS A 271 11.74 -12.06 -1.20
CA LYS A 271 12.59 -11.83 -2.38
C LYS A 271 11.81 -11.83 -3.71
N GLY A 272 10.49 -11.71 -3.64
CA GLY A 272 9.59 -11.66 -4.77
C GLY A 272 9.32 -10.23 -5.27
N ARG A 273 8.47 -10.15 -6.30
CA ARG A 273 7.98 -8.90 -6.89
C ARG A 273 6.48 -8.97 -7.08
N ILE A 274 5.82 -7.82 -6.98
CA ILE A 274 4.41 -7.67 -7.35
C ILE A 274 4.27 -6.54 -8.35
N ARG A 275 3.43 -6.75 -9.37
CA ARG A 275 3.01 -5.74 -10.33
C ARG A 275 1.51 -5.85 -10.57
N ALA A 276 0.93 -4.79 -11.10
CA ALA A 276 -0.45 -4.77 -11.56
C ALA A 276 -0.48 -4.40 -13.05
N GLU A 277 -1.47 -4.90 -13.75
CA GLU A 277 -1.74 -4.60 -15.15
C GLU A 277 -3.24 -4.35 -15.31
N SER A 278 -3.63 -3.35 -16.10
CA SER A 278 -5.01 -3.10 -16.47
C SER A 278 -5.05 -2.50 -17.88
N LYS A 279 -6.13 -2.79 -18.59
CA LYS A 279 -6.40 -2.21 -19.92
C LYS A 279 -7.19 -0.90 -19.86
N GLY A 280 -7.36 -0.33 -18.65
CA GLY A 280 -8.13 0.88 -18.39
C GLY A 280 -9.43 0.63 -17.63
N GLU A 281 -10.21 1.69 -17.44
CA GLU A 281 -11.48 1.64 -16.71
C GLU A 281 -12.47 0.64 -17.31
N GLY A 282 -13.19 -0.06 -16.44
CA GLY A 282 -14.18 -1.08 -16.81
C GLY A 282 -13.59 -2.38 -17.41
N LYS A 283 -12.26 -2.52 -17.49
CA LYS A 283 -11.61 -3.68 -18.11
C LYS A 283 -11.00 -4.65 -17.10
N GLY A 284 -11.25 -4.43 -15.80
CA GLY A 284 -10.67 -5.21 -14.73
C GLY A 284 -9.17 -5.00 -14.56
N SER A 285 -8.61 -5.73 -13.61
CA SER A 285 -7.19 -5.66 -13.30
C SER A 285 -6.58 -7.07 -13.17
N VAL A 286 -5.28 -7.15 -13.32
CA VAL A 286 -4.50 -8.36 -13.05
C VAL A 286 -3.37 -8.00 -12.11
N PHE A 287 -3.37 -8.58 -10.91
CA PHE A 287 -2.23 -8.51 -10.00
C PHE A 287 -1.36 -9.74 -10.20
N ILE A 288 -0.07 -9.52 -10.39
CA ILE A 288 0.89 -10.58 -10.70
C ILE A 288 1.95 -10.60 -9.60
N VAL A 289 1.99 -11.69 -8.87
CA VAL A 289 2.99 -11.96 -7.82
C VAL A 289 4.02 -12.91 -8.38
N GLN A 290 5.28 -12.52 -8.33
CA GLN A 290 6.42 -13.35 -8.70
C GLN A 290 7.19 -13.74 -7.44
N LEU A 291 7.41 -15.04 -7.23
CA LEU A 291 8.17 -15.57 -6.09
C LEU A 291 9.32 -16.44 -6.62
N PRO A 292 10.48 -16.44 -5.93
CA PRO A 292 11.58 -17.32 -6.27
C PRO A 292 11.23 -18.77 -5.91
N LYS A 293 11.73 -19.70 -6.71
CA LYS A 293 11.80 -21.11 -6.35
C LYS A 293 12.91 -21.35 -5.32
N PRO A 294 12.83 -22.42 -4.54
CA PRO A 294 13.89 -22.80 -3.59
C PRO A 294 15.24 -23.00 -4.27
#